data_7326d4d6eaee69ccd3698382022905f9
#
_entry.id   7326d4d6eaee69ccd3698382022905f9
#
_cell.length_a   1.000
_cell.length_b   1.000
_cell.length_c   1.000
_cell.angle_alpha   90.00
_cell.angle_beta   90.00
_cell.angle_gamma   90.00
#
_symmetry.space_group_name_H-M   'P 1'
#
loop_
_entity.id
_entity.type
_entity.pdbx_description
1 polymer ?
#
loop_
_entity_poly.entity_id
_entity_poly.type
_entity_poly.pdbx_seq_one_letter_code
_entity_poly.pdbx_strand_id
1 'polypeptide(L)'
;CEGLVGSEMCIRDSLISIHNLYLFRMSKIQKSDHFYLIDGSGYIFRAYYALPPLTRKSDGLPTGAVSGFCSMLFKLLEDSKSNQNKQKPTHFAVIFDSARKTFRNEIYSDYKANRSEAPDDLAPQFEYIRKSVLAFNLPSVELANYEADDLIATYVDQILKKGANVTIVSSDKDLMQLFKKNVRIYDPMKNRFISDEDVQKKFGVDSSKVIDVQALAGDSSDNVPGVPGIGVKTAAELINKYGNLETLLKSANEIKQNKRRETIIENKDKALISKKLVTLKNDAPVDRSLTEFQLKEIDKDK
;
A
#
# COMPACT_ATOMS: atom_id res chain seq x y z
N CYS A 1 -18.52 52.85 -36.33
CA CYS A 1 -17.70 51.63 -36.08
C CYS A 1 -17.10 51.67 -34.68
N GLU A 2 -17.92 51.56 -33.65
CA GLU A 2 -17.45 51.44 -32.24
C GLU A 2 -18.39 50.49 -31.50
N GLY A 3 -18.24 49.20 -31.73
CA GLY A 3 -19.15 48.25 -31.06
C GLY A 3 -18.64 46.80 -30.96
N LEU A 4 -17.49 46.47 -31.53
CA LEU A 4 -17.01 45.07 -31.61
C LEU A 4 -15.74 44.77 -30.76
N VAL A 5 -15.06 45.75 -30.21
CA VAL A 5 -13.82 45.54 -29.45
C VAL A 5 -14.08 45.17 -27.98
N GLY A 6 -15.23 45.58 -27.44
CA GLY A 6 -15.57 45.28 -26.01
C GLY A 6 -16.02 43.85 -25.73
N SER A 7 -16.64 43.18 -26.74
CA SER A 7 -17.18 41.82 -26.53
C SER A 7 -16.11 40.72 -26.62
N GLU A 8 -15.11 40.89 -27.48
CA GLU A 8 -14.01 39.93 -27.62
C GLU A 8 -13.07 39.96 -26.41
N MET A 9 -12.85 41.14 -25.82
CA MET A 9 -12.04 41.31 -24.60
C MET A 9 -12.71 40.69 -23.36
N CYS A 10 -14.02 40.87 -23.22
CA CYS A 10 -14.79 40.20 -22.12
C CYS A 10 -14.83 38.68 -22.25
N ILE A 11 -14.92 38.13 -23.45
CA ILE A 11 -14.92 36.67 -23.66
C ILE A 11 -13.53 36.09 -23.38
N ARG A 12 -12.48 36.79 -23.78
CA ARG A 12 -11.10 36.37 -23.56
C ARG A 12 -10.73 36.39 -22.09
N ASP A 13 -11.10 37.42 -21.34
CA ASP A 13 -10.89 37.51 -19.90
C ASP A 13 -11.72 36.49 -19.12
N SER A 14 -12.93 36.22 -19.56
CA SER A 14 -13.80 35.18 -19.01
C SER A 14 -13.21 33.77 -19.25
N LEU A 15 -12.68 33.49 -20.41
CA LEU A 15 -12.03 32.20 -20.74
C LEU A 15 -10.72 32.02 -19.98
N ILE A 16 -9.92 33.08 -19.81
CA ILE A 16 -8.70 33.08 -19.00
C ILE A 16 -9.04 32.86 -17.50
N SER A 17 -10.09 33.50 -17.02
CA SER A 17 -10.57 33.33 -15.63
C SER A 17 -11.10 31.91 -15.38
N ILE A 18 -11.87 31.34 -16.35
CA ILE A 18 -12.35 29.96 -16.25
C ILE A 18 -11.18 28.97 -16.36
N HIS A 19 -10.21 29.22 -17.23
CA HIS A 19 -9.03 28.38 -17.36
C HIS A 19 -8.17 28.43 -16.11
N ASN A 20 -7.92 29.60 -15.52
CA ASN A 20 -7.19 29.78 -14.25
C ASN A 20 -7.95 29.15 -13.07
N LEU A 21 -9.28 29.24 -13.03
CA LEU A 21 -10.12 28.60 -12.03
C LEU A 21 -10.08 27.08 -12.19
N TYR A 22 -10.05 26.59 -13.43
CA TYR A 22 -9.92 25.17 -13.75
C TYR A 22 -8.53 24.64 -13.34
N LEU A 23 -7.45 25.34 -13.70
CA LEU A 23 -6.08 25.01 -13.28
C LEU A 23 -5.91 25.09 -11.76
N PHE A 24 -6.48 26.10 -11.09
CA PHE A 24 -6.48 26.21 -9.64
C PHE A 24 -7.28 25.07 -8.96
N ARG A 25 -8.37 24.63 -9.58
CA ARG A 25 -9.18 23.51 -9.10
C ARG A 25 -8.47 22.17 -9.30
N MET A 26 -7.68 22.02 -10.36
CA MET A 26 -6.86 20.83 -10.63
C MET A 26 -5.63 20.73 -9.72
N SER A 27 -5.17 21.85 -9.14
CA SER A 27 -4.01 21.86 -8.24
C SER A 27 -4.33 21.52 -6.78
N LYS A 28 -5.60 21.30 -6.43
CA LYS A 28 -6.02 21.08 -5.03
C LYS A 28 -6.84 19.80 -4.88
N ILE A 29 -6.38 18.92 -4.02
CA ILE A 29 -7.10 17.68 -3.69
C ILE A 29 -8.48 18.01 -3.11
N GLN A 30 -9.52 17.36 -3.66
CA GLN A 30 -10.91 17.51 -3.28
C GLN A 30 -11.37 16.34 -2.41
N LYS A 31 -12.40 16.54 -1.59
CA LYS A 31 -13.01 15.45 -0.79
C LYS A 31 -13.65 14.36 -1.66
N SER A 32 -14.04 14.70 -2.89
CA SER A 32 -14.58 13.77 -3.88
C SER A 32 -13.51 12.94 -4.57
N ASP A 33 -12.22 13.29 -4.43
CA ASP A 33 -11.15 12.56 -5.08
C ASP A 33 -11.00 11.16 -4.50
N HIS A 34 -10.60 10.25 -5.38
CA HIS A 34 -10.40 8.86 -5.03
C HIS A 34 -9.06 8.38 -5.57
N PHE A 35 -8.19 8.02 -4.64
CA PHE A 35 -6.84 7.57 -4.92
C PHE A 35 -6.79 6.04 -4.99
N TYR A 36 -6.11 5.52 -6.01
CA TYR A 36 -5.70 4.12 -6.10
C TYR A 36 -4.19 4.04 -5.86
N LEU A 37 -3.81 3.40 -4.76
CA LEU A 37 -2.41 3.14 -4.41
C LEU A 37 -2.15 1.65 -4.63
N ILE A 38 -1.27 1.34 -5.58
CA ILE A 38 -1.01 -0.03 -6.01
C ILE A 38 0.31 -0.48 -5.39
N ASP A 39 0.28 -1.57 -4.65
CA ASP A 39 1.45 -2.30 -4.22
C ASP A 39 2.09 -2.97 -5.45
N GLY A 40 3.08 -2.28 -6.02
CA GLY A 40 3.78 -2.71 -7.22
C GLY A 40 4.66 -3.93 -6.97
N SER A 41 5.24 -4.05 -5.79
CA SER A 41 6.07 -5.20 -5.41
C SER A 41 5.25 -6.48 -5.37
N GLY A 42 4.08 -6.45 -4.74
CA GLY A 42 3.15 -7.57 -4.72
C GLY A 42 2.68 -7.96 -6.14
N TYR A 43 2.46 -6.98 -7.02
CA TYR A 43 2.10 -7.22 -8.42
C TYR A 43 3.23 -7.88 -9.21
N ILE A 44 4.49 -7.51 -8.99
CA ILE A 44 5.65 -8.11 -9.68
C ILE A 44 5.74 -9.60 -9.38
N PHE A 45 5.80 -9.96 -8.10
CA PHE A 45 5.92 -11.37 -7.71
C PHE A 45 4.73 -12.20 -8.18
N ARG A 46 3.53 -11.64 -8.11
CA ARG A 46 2.35 -12.30 -8.65
C ARG A 46 2.47 -12.56 -10.14
N ALA A 47 2.85 -11.56 -10.93
CA ALA A 47 3.01 -11.69 -12.38
C ALA A 47 4.05 -12.74 -12.72
N TYR A 48 5.15 -12.77 -11.99
CA TYR A 48 6.23 -13.72 -12.18
C TYR A 48 5.78 -15.17 -11.95
N TYR A 49 5.07 -15.44 -10.85
CA TYR A 49 4.62 -16.79 -10.52
C TYR A 49 3.35 -17.25 -11.25
N ALA A 50 2.62 -16.34 -11.88
CA ALA A 50 1.37 -16.66 -12.58
C ALA A 50 1.56 -17.11 -14.04
N LEU A 51 2.67 -16.76 -14.66
CA LEU A 51 2.93 -17.04 -16.07
C LEU A 51 4.10 -18.02 -16.22
N PRO A 52 4.09 -18.84 -17.27
CA PRO A 52 5.26 -19.64 -17.63
C PRO A 52 6.42 -18.70 -18.02
N PRO A 53 7.66 -19.18 -17.95
CA PRO A 53 8.83 -18.43 -18.40
C PRO A 53 8.66 -17.98 -19.85
N LEU A 54 8.58 -16.67 -20.06
CA LEU A 54 8.55 -16.04 -21.38
C LEU A 54 9.84 -15.30 -21.61
N THR A 55 10.41 -15.43 -22.81
CA THR A 55 11.64 -14.75 -23.21
C THR A 55 11.44 -13.99 -24.52
N ARG A 56 12.13 -12.86 -24.63
CA ARG A 56 12.19 -12.09 -25.88
C ARG A 56 13.06 -12.83 -26.89
N LYS A 57 12.53 -13.08 -28.11
CA LYS A 57 13.21 -13.89 -29.12
C LYS A 57 14.54 -13.28 -29.63
N SER A 58 14.68 -11.97 -29.61
CA SER A 58 15.83 -11.26 -30.17
C SER A 58 17.11 -11.44 -29.35
N ASP A 59 16.99 -11.55 -28.01
CA ASP A 59 18.15 -11.53 -27.09
C ASP A 59 17.99 -12.46 -25.88
N GLY A 60 16.90 -13.22 -25.80
CA GLY A 60 16.66 -14.14 -24.69
C GLY A 60 16.27 -13.47 -23.37
N LEU A 61 16.02 -12.15 -23.35
CA LEU A 61 15.62 -11.45 -22.12
C LEU A 61 14.32 -12.04 -21.53
N PRO A 62 14.30 -12.41 -20.24
CA PRO A 62 13.07 -12.81 -19.57
C PRO A 62 12.05 -11.66 -19.57
N THR A 63 10.79 -11.96 -19.92
CA THR A 63 9.71 -10.96 -20.06
C THR A 63 8.39 -11.36 -19.42
N GLY A 64 8.33 -12.54 -18.80
CA GLY A 64 7.10 -13.06 -18.21
C GLY A 64 6.49 -12.15 -17.15
N ALA A 65 7.30 -11.67 -16.20
CA ALA A 65 6.85 -10.77 -15.16
C ALA A 65 6.42 -9.40 -15.71
N VAL A 66 7.16 -8.84 -16.69
CA VAL A 66 6.77 -7.59 -17.36
C VAL A 66 5.41 -7.73 -18.05
N SER A 67 5.23 -8.79 -18.83
CA SER A 67 3.97 -9.06 -19.56
C SER A 67 2.79 -9.24 -18.61
N GLY A 68 2.98 -10.04 -17.56
CA GLY A 68 1.95 -10.27 -16.55
C GLY A 68 1.61 -8.99 -15.77
N PHE A 69 2.60 -8.22 -15.37
CA PHE A 69 2.43 -6.96 -14.67
C PHE A 69 1.64 -5.95 -15.53
N CYS A 70 2.05 -5.74 -16.78
CA CYS A 70 1.36 -4.86 -17.72
C CYS A 70 -0.11 -5.29 -17.93
N SER A 71 -0.34 -6.60 -18.11
CA SER A 71 -1.70 -7.13 -18.30
C SER A 71 -2.58 -6.90 -17.08
N MET A 72 -2.05 -7.11 -15.88
CA MET A 72 -2.78 -6.89 -14.62
C MET A 72 -3.05 -5.40 -14.40
N LEU A 73 -2.08 -4.53 -14.66
CA LEU A 73 -2.22 -3.08 -14.53
C LEU A 73 -3.25 -2.53 -15.52
N PHE A 74 -3.16 -2.94 -16.79
CA PHE A 74 -4.14 -2.58 -17.82
C PHE A 74 -5.56 -3.00 -17.42
N LYS A 75 -5.73 -4.24 -16.98
CA LYS A 75 -7.02 -4.75 -16.52
C LYS A 75 -7.56 -3.93 -15.34
N LEU A 76 -6.72 -3.60 -14.35
CA LEU A 76 -7.13 -2.78 -13.21
C LEU A 76 -7.62 -1.39 -13.67
N LEU A 77 -6.91 -0.76 -14.61
CA LEU A 77 -7.28 0.54 -15.16
C LEU A 77 -8.63 0.48 -15.90
N GLU A 78 -8.84 -0.55 -16.74
CA GLU A 78 -10.10 -0.73 -17.47
C GLU A 78 -11.28 -1.05 -16.53
N ASP A 79 -11.08 -1.98 -15.59
CA ASP A 79 -12.10 -2.34 -14.60
C ASP A 79 -12.48 -1.14 -13.72
N SER A 80 -11.54 -0.26 -13.41
CA SER A 80 -11.78 0.95 -12.63
C SER A 80 -12.64 1.98 -13.34
N LYS A 81 -12.57 2.05 -14.69
CA LYS A 81 -13.38 2.95 -15.53
C LYS A 81 -14.80 2.43 -15.72
N SER A 82 -14.97 1.11 -15.88
CA SER A 82 -16.22 0.46 -16.29
C SER A 82 -17.24 0.27 -15.16
N ASN A 83 -16.82 0.33 -13.89
CA ASN A 83 -17.64 -0.08 -12.77
C ASN A 83 -18.62 1.01 -12.34
N GLN A 84 -19.89 0.89 -12.75
CA GLN A 84 -20.96 1.87 -12.52
C GLN A 84 -21.29 2.11 -11.02
N ASN A 85 -20.96 1.16 -10.14
CA ASN A 85 -21.28 1.22 -8.71
C ASN A 85 -20.08 1.59 -7.81
N LYS A 86 -18.91 1.91 -8.38
CA LYS A 86 -17.71 2.28 -7.62
C LYS A 86 -17.34 3.73 -7.92
N GLN A 87 -16.93 4.44 -6.90
CA GLN A 87 -16.36 5.76 -7.07
C GLN A 87 -15.14 5.65 -7.99
N LYS A 88 -15.20 6.30 -9.16
CA LYS A 88 -14.12 6.25 -10.16
C LYS A 88 -12.84 6.83 -9.57
N PRO A 89 -11.68 6.22 -9.83
CA PRO A 89 -10.42 6.79 -9.42
C PRO A 89 -10.15 8.11 -10.17
N THR A 90 -9.65 9.09 -9.44
CA THR A 90 -9.16 10.36 -9.98
C THR A 90 -7.63 10.41 -9.98
N HIS A 91 -7.02 9.60 -9.12
CA HIS A 91 -5.58 9.58 -8.89
C HIS A 91 -5.07 8.13 -8.79
N PHE A 92 -3.90 7.87 -9.38
CA PHE A 92 -3.22 6.58 -9.33
C PHE A 92 -1.75 6.75 -8.98
N ALA A 93 -1.20 5.82 -8.21
CA ALA A 93 0.23 5.66 -8.05
C ALA A 93 0.58 4.17 -7.91
N VAL A 94 1.71 3.77 -8.47
CA VAL A 94 2.31 2.44 -8.27
C VAL A 94 3.52 2.61 -7.37
N ILE A 95 3.54 1.88 -6.27
CA ILE A 95 4.51 2.04 -5.20
C ILE A 95 5.35 0.78 -5.11
N PHE A 96 6.67 0.93 -5.11
CA PHE A 96 7.63 -0.16 -5.10
C PHE A 96 8.55 -0.11 -3.89
N ASP A 97 9.08 -1.27 -3.52
CA ASP A 97 10.25 -1.34 -2.65
C ASP A 97 11.48 -0.87 -3.43
N SER A 98 12.29 -0.03 -2.82
CA SER A 98 13.54 0.46 -3.42
C SER A 98 14.70 -0.49 -3.20
N ALA A 99 14.72 -1.19 -2.07
CA ALA A 99 15.79 -2.08 -1.66
C ALA A 99 15.28 -3.13 -0.66
N ARG A 100 16.11 -4.18 -0.45
CA ARG A 100 15.81 -5.26 0.49
C ARG A 100 15.98 -4.84 1.95
N LYS A 101 16.96 -3.94 2.23
CA LYS A 101 17.23 -3.45 3.58
C LYS A 101 16.56 -2.11 3.82
N THR A 102 15.93 -1.98 4.98
CA THR A 102 15.20 -0.79 5.40
C THR A 102 15.56 -0.44 6.85
N PHE A 103 15.03 0.65 7.38
CA PHE A 103 15.21 1.04 8.79
C PHE A 103 14.84 -0.07 9.79
N ARG A 104 14.00 -1.04 9.37
CA ARG A 104 13.65 -2.18 10.22
C ARG A 104 14.84 -3.09 10.52
N ASN A 105 15.80 -3.18 9.61
CA ASN A 105 17.02 -3.95 9.83
C ASN A 105 17.95 -3.28 10.85
N GLU A 106 17.82 -1.96 11.08
CA GLU A 106 18.51 -1.26 12.18
C GLU A 106 17.87 -1.57 13.54
N ILE A 107 16.54 -1.80 13.57
CA ILE A 107 15.80 -2.19 14.77
C ILE A 107 16.05 -3.66 15.11
N TYR A 108 16.05 -4.52 14.08
CA TYR A 108 16.23 -5.96 14.21
C TYR A 108 16.96 -6.53 12.99
N SER A 109 18.20 -6.92 13.17
CA SER A 109 19.11 -7.36 12.08
C SER A 109 18.56 -8.52 11.25
N ASP A 110 17.80 -9.40 11.91
CA ASP A 110 17.25 -10.61 11.29
C ASP A 110 15.91 -10.38 10.58
N TYR A 111 15.39 -9.14 10.56
CA TYR A 111 14.17 -8.81 9.84
C TYR A 111 14.28 -9.18 8.36
N LYS A 112 13.36 -10.00 7.87
CA LYS A 112 13.32 -10.57 6.50
C LYS A 112 14.59 -11.33 6.09
N ALA A 113 15.43 -11.77 7.05
CA ALA A 113 16.66 -12.50 6.75
C ALA A 113 16.39 -13.89 6.12
N ASN A 114 15.22 -14.47 6.36
CA ASN A 114 14.77 -15.74 5.80
C ASN A 114 14.22 -15.64 4.36
N ARG A 115 14.05 -14.43 3.81
CA ARG A 115 13.61 -14.25 2.42
C ARG A 115 14.78 -14.50 1.48
N SER A 116 14.56 -15.33 0.44
CA SER A 116 15.51 -15.54 -0.65
C SER A 116 15.69 -14.28 -1.48
N GLU A 117 16.76 -14.22 -2.24
CA GLU A 117 16.94 -13.20 -3.28
C GLU A 117 15.92 -13.37 -4.40
N ALA A 118 15.69 -12.30 -5.16
CA ALA A 118 14.86 -12.39 -6.34
C ALA A 118 15.47 -13.41 -7.33
N PRO A 119 14.65 -14.24 -8.00
CA PRO A 119 15.14 -15.14 -9.04
C PRO A 119 15.98 -14.40 -10.08
N ASP A 120 17.03 -15.05 -10.59
CA ASP A 120 17.97 -14.45 -11.56
C ASP A 120 17.29 -13.98 -12.85
N ASP A 121 16.22 -14.65 -13.27
CA ASP A 121 15.42 -14.28 -14.43
C ASP A 121 14.35 -13.21 -14.13
N LEU A 122 14.08 -12.92 -12.86
CA LEU A 122 13.19 -11.83 -12.44
C LEU A 122 13.95 -10.49 -12.30
N ALA A 123 15.16 -10.52 -11.75
CA ALA A 123 15.95 -9.32 -11.46
C ALA A 123 16.07 -8.35 -12.67
N PRO A 124 16.39 -8.79 -13.90
CA PRO A 124 16.48 -7.91 -15.06
C PRO A 124 15.14 -7.31 -15.50
N GLN A 125 14.02 -7.86 -15.04
CA GLN A 125 12.69 -7.39 -15.40
C GLN A 125 12.22 -6.18 -14.57
N PHE A 126 12.78 -5.93 -13.40
CA PHE A 126 12.37 -4.84 -12.52
C PHE A 126 12.45 -3.47 -13.19
N GLU A 127 13.53 -3.20 -13.93
CA GLU A 127 13.70 -1.93 -14.66
C GLU A 127 12.61 -1.75 -15.73
N TYR A 128 12.32 -2.82 -16.50
CA TYR A 128 11.30 -2.76 -17.54
C TYR A 128 9.88 -2.59 -16.95
N ILE A 129 9.61 -3.18 -15.80
CA ILE A 129 8.34 -3.00 -15.09
C ILE A 129 8.17 -1.53 -14.68
N ARG A 130 9.22 -0.90 -14.11
CA ARG A 130 9.18 0.53 -13.77
C ARG A 130 8.97 1.42 -15.01
N LYS A 131 9.69 1.10 -16.11
CA LYS A 131 9.49 1.78 -17.39
C LYS A 131 8.06 1.61 -17.92
N SER A 132 7.45 0.43 -17.77
CA SER A 132 6.08 0.20 -18.21
C SER A 132 5.07 1.04 -17.41
N VAL A 133 5.26 1.23 -16.10
CA VAL A 133 4.41 2.13 -15.30
C VAL A 133 4.43 3.55 -15.85
N LEU A 134 5.63 4.05 -16.21
CA LEU A 134 5.77 5.36 -16.83
C LEU A 134 5.13 5.43 -18.24
N ALA A 135 5.21 4.34 -19.02
CA ALA A 135 4.55 4.24 -20.33
C ALA A 135 3.02 4.23 -20.20
N PHE A 136 2.46 3.72 -19.10
CA PHE A 136 1.04 3.87 -18.76
C PHE A 136 0.68 5.29 -18.29
N ASN A 137 1.63 6.22 -18.30
CA ASN A 137 1.51 7.58 -17.78
C ASN A 137 1.09 7.63 -16.29
N LEU A 138 1.55 6.66 -15.52
CA LEU A 138 1.32 6.55 -14.08
C LEU A 138 2.57 6.92 -13.29
N PRO A 139 2.43 7.60 -12.15
CA PRO A 139 3.54 7.83 -11.22
C PRO A 139 4.02 6.51 -10.63
N SER A 140 5.35 6.34 -10.65
CA SER A 140 6.07 5.31 -9.93
C SER A 140 6.72 5.92 -8.71
N VAL A 141 6.53 5.35 -7.54
CA VAL A 141 7.06 5.84 -6.26
C VAL A 141 7.90 4.76 -5.59
N GLU A 142 9.09 5.12 -5.18
CA GLU A 142 9.96 4.32 -4.31
C GLU A 142 10.82 5.26 -3.46
N LEU A 143 11.21 4.83 -2.28
CA LEU A 143 12.06 5.63 -1.40
C LEU A 143 13.05 4.73 -0.67
N ALA A 144 14.33 5.10 -0.72
CA ALA A 144 15.38 4.36 -0.01
C ALA A 144 15.07 4.30 1.50
N ASN A 145 15.40 3.16 2.12
CA ASN A 145 15.22 2.89 3.53
C ASN A 145 13.76 2.64 3.99
N TYR A 146 12.77 2.71 3.10
CA TYR A 146 11.36 2.44 3.38
C TYR A 146 10.82 1.34 2.48
N GLU A 147 9.85 0.60 2.99
CA GLU A 147 9.12 -0.40 2.22
C GLU A 147 7.93 0.25 1.49
N ALA A 148 7.45 -0.39 0.42
CA ALA A 148 6.26 0.06 -0.30
C ALA A 148 5.07 0.30 0.64
N ASP A 149 4.89 -0.57 1.63
CA ASP A 149 3.80 -0.48 2.62
C ASP A 149 3.89 0.78 3.49
N ASP A 150 5.11 1.23 3.85
CA ASP A 150 5.31 2.48 4.59
C ASP A 150 4.92 3.69 3.74
N LEU A 151 5.28 3.67 2.45
CA LEU A 151 4.91 4.73 1.53
C LEU A 151 3.39 4.76 1.29
N ILE A 152 2.77 3.59 1.14
CA ILE A 152 1.31 3.46 1.05
C ILE A 152 0.68 4.06 2.31
N ALA A 153 1.13 3.68 3.51
CA ALA A 153 0.60 4.19 4.77
C ALA A 153 0.77 5.72 4.89
N THR A 154 1.92 6.25 4.46
CA THR A 154 2.20 7.70 4.45
C THR A 154 1.24 8.44 3.52
N TYR A 155 1.05 7.95 2.29
CA TYR A 155 0.11 8.58 1.36
C TYR A 155 -1.35 8.43 1.81
N VAL A 156 -1.73 7.29 2.39
CA VAL A 156 -3.06 7.12 3.00
C VAL A 156 -3.31 8.20 4.06
N ASP A 157 -2.36 8.44 4.94
CA ASP A 157 -2.48 9.48 5.99
C ASP A 157 -2.63 10.88 5.37
N GLN A 158 -1.79 11.23 4.38
CA GLN A 158 -1.86 12.50 3.68
C GLN A 158 -3.19 12.71 2.95
N ILE A 159 -3.70 11.68 2.25
CA ILE A 159 -4.97 11.72 1.50
C ILE A 159 -6.14 11.90 2.46
N LEU A 160 -6.17 11.17 3.56
CA LEU A 160 -7.23 11.27 4.57
C LEU A 160 -7.26 12.64 5.25
N LYS A 161 -6.09 13.27 5.49
CA LYS A 161 -6.00 14.66 5.98
C LYS A 161 -6.62 15.67 5.01
N LYS A 162 -6.71 15.36 3.71
CA LYS A 162 -7.44 16.16 2.71
C LYS A 162 -8.93 15.81 2.63
N GLY A 163 -9.37 14.76 3.32
CA GLY A 163 -10.75 14.27 3.33
C GLY A 163 -11.13 13.44 2.10
N ALA A 164 -10.16 13.06 1.27
CA ALA A 164 -10.36 12.23 0.09
C ALA A 164 -10.43 10.73 0.43
N ASN A 165 -10.75 9.89 -0.56
CA ASN A 165 -10.90 8.45 -0.40
C ASN A 165 -9.71 7.70 -1.00
N VAL A 166 -9.42 6.51 -0.44
CA VAL A 166 -8.32 5.66 -0.91
C VAL A 166 -8.80 4.24 -1.16
N THR A 167 -8.36 3.66 -2.27
CA THR A 167 -8.34 2.21 -2.49
C THR A 167 -6.89 1.76 -2.56
N ILE A 168 -6.47 0.95 -1.60
CA ILE A 168 -5.20 0.23 -1.63
C ILE A 168 -5.41 -1.04 -2.45
N VAL A 169 -4.56 -1.28 -3.44
CA VAL A 169 -4.62 -2.46 -4.29
C VAL A 169 -3.47 -3.38 -3.91
N SER A 170 -3.73 -4.32 -3.02
CA SER A 170 -2.77 -5.32 -2.53
C SER A 170 -3.49 -6.52 -1.94
N SER A 171 -2.82 -7.68 -1.96
CA SER A 171 -3.23 -8.88 -1.23
C SER A 171 -2.48 -9.05 0.10
N ASP A 172 -1.62 -8.09 0.44
CA ASP A 172 -0.84 -8.16 1.68
C ASP A 172 -1.73 -7.91 2.91
N LYS A 173 -1.61 -8.83 3.88
CA LYS A 173 -2.36 -8.77 5.13
C LYS A 173 -1.93 -7.60 6.02
N ASP A 174 -0.69 -7.15 5.89
CA ASP A 174 -0.12 -6.13 6.77
C ASP A 174 -0.75 -4.77 6.52
N LEU A 175 -1.20 -4.53 5.28
CA LEU A 175 -1.97 -3.34 4.93
C LEU A 175 -3.39 -3.32 5.54
N MET A 176 -3.88 -4.44 6.10
CA MET A 176 -5.17 -4.47 6.80
C MET A 176 -5.20 -3.58 8.05
N GLN A 177 -4.04 -3.23 8.62
CA GLN A 177 -3.95 -2.24 9.70
C GLN A 177 -4.38 -0.83 9.27
N LEU A 178 -4.39 -0.54 7.97
CA LEU A 178 -4.83 0.75 7.40
C LEU A 178 -6.34 0.79 7.11
N PHE A 179 -7.04 -0.34 7.24
CA PHE A 179 -8.47 -0.44 6.95
C PHE A 179 -9.29 0.40 7.92
N LYS A 180 -9.99 1.40 7.41
CA LYS A 180 -10.85 2.32 8.18
C LYS A 180 -11.79 3.07 7.25
N LYS A 181 -12.67 3.90 7.82
CA LYS A 181 -13.54 4.78 7.02
C LYS A 181 -12.72 5.55 5.97
N ASN A 182 -13.19 5.59 4.75
CA ASN A 182 -12.54 6.21 3.58
C ASN A 182 -11.28 5.48 3.06
N VAL A 183 -10.89 4.34 3.65
CA VAL A 183 -9.85 3.46 3.12
C VAL A 183 -10.46 2.11 2.78
N ARG A 184 -10.32 1.69 1.55
CA ARG A 184 -10.73 0.37 1.07
C ARG A 184 -9.49 -0.40 0.64
N ILE A 185 -9.52 -1.71 0.78
CA ILE A 185 -8.47 -2.59 0.28
C ILE A 185 -9.09 -3.51 -0.76
N TYR A 186 -8.54 -3.50 -1.95
CA TYR A 186 -8.93 -4.40 -3.04
C TYR A 186 -7.88 -5.49 -3.17
N ASP A 187 -8.30 -6.73 -2.97
CA ASP A 187 -7.46 -7.91 -3.18
C ASP A 187 -7.57 -8.35 -4.65
N PRO A 188 -6.53 -8.08 -5.47
CA PRO A 188 -6.56 -8.44 -6.88
C PRO A 188 -6.44 -9.95 -7.11
N MET A 189 -6.00 -10.72 -6.09
CA MET A 189 -5.95 -12.18 -6.15
C MET A 189 -7.35 -12.79 -6.12
N LYS A 190 -8.20 -12.24 -5.27
CA LYS A 190 -9.57 -12.71 -5.07
C LYS A 190 -10.58 -11.91 -5.87
N ASN A 191 -10.13 -10.85 -6.56
CA ASN A 191 -10.97 -9.93 -7.34
C ASN A 191 -12.13 -9.35 -6.50
N ARG A 192 -11.84 -8.96 -5.25
CA ARG A 192 -12.84 -8.42 -4.33
C ARG A 192 -12.26 -7.44 -3.32
N PHE A 193 -13.12 -6.65 -2.73
CA PHE A 193 -12.73 -5.82 -1.59
C PHE A 193 -12.66 -6.64 -0.31
N ILE A 194 -11.71 -6.28 0.54
CA ILE A 194 -11.58 -6.77 1.91
C ILE A 194 -12.68 -6.11 2.74
N SER A 195 -13.33 -6.89 3.59
CA SER A 195 -14.35 -6.44 4.54
C SER A 195 -13.84 -6.46 5.99
N ASP A 196 -14.62 -5.88 6.91
CA ASP A 196 -14.35 -6.01 8.34
C ASP A 196 -14.32 -7.48 8.80
N GLU A 197 -15.20 -8.31 8.22
CA GLU A 197 -15.26 -9.75 8.52
C GLU A 197 -13.97 -10.47 8.06
N ASP A 198 -13.34 -10.03 6.97
CA ASP A 198 -12.06 -10.58 6.53
C ASP A 198 -10.95 -10.26 7.52
N VAL A 199 -10.91 -9.02 8.05
CA VAL A 199 -9.96 -8.61 9.10
C VAL A 199 -10.21 -9.43 10.37
N GLN A 200 -11.48 -9.55 10.81
CA GLN A 200 -11.87 -10.37 11.95
C GLN A 200 -11.49 -11.84 11.76
N LYS A 201 -11.75 -12.41 10.60
CA LYS A 201 -11.40 -13.80 10.28
C LYS A 201 -9.89 -14.02 10.29
N LYS A 202 -9.10 -13.03 9.83
CA LYS A 202 -7.64 -13.14 9.75
C LYS A 202 -6.95 -12.92 11.08
N PHE A 203 -7.37 -11.90 11.83
CA PHE A 203 -6.69 -11.44 13.04
C PHE A 203 -7.49 -11.61 14.33
N GLY A 204 -8.80 -11.91 14.27
CA GLY A 204 -9.66 -12.05 15.45
C GLY A 204 -10.00 -10.74 16.17
N VAL A 205 -9.70 -9.61 15.53
CA VAL A 205 -9.88 -8.25 16.07
C VAL A 205 -10.29 -7.29 14.94
N ASP A 206 -10.72 -6.09 15.28
CA ASP A 206 -10.88 -5.00 14.31
C ASP A 206 -9.51 -4.46 13.83
N SER A 207 -9.53 -3.68 12.74
CA SER A 207 -8.30 -3.16 12.11
C SER A 207 -7.42 -2.33 13.04
N SER A 208 -8.00 -1.63 14.02
CA SER A 208 -7.26 -0.77 14.95
C SER A 208 -6.36 -1.56 15.90
N LYS A 209 -6.60 -2.87 16.06
CA LYS A 209 -5.87 -3.77 16.95
C LYS A 209 -4.97 -4.76 16.22
N VAL A 210 -4.95 -4.73 14.88
CA VAL A 210 -4.15 -5.66 14.06
C VAL A 210 -2.67 -5.60 14.43
N ILE A 211 -2.12 -4.40 14.61
CA ILE A 211 -0.71 -4.18 15.02
C ILE A 211 -0.39 -4.91 16.32
N ASP A 212 -1.25 -4.81 17.32
CA ASP A 212 -1.03 -5.41 18.63
C ASP A 212 -1.11 -6.94 18.59
N VAL A 213 -2.01 -7.48 17.77
CA VAL A 213 -2.09 -8.93 17.53
C VAL A 213 -0.84 -9.44 16.82
N GLN A 214 -0.38 -8.75 15.77
CA GLN A 214 0.85 -9.12 15.05
C GLN A 214 2.09 -8.96 15.94
N ALA A 215 2.16 -7.95 16.79
CA ALA A 215 3.26 -7.77 17.74
C ALA A 215 3.40 -8.94 18.71
N LEU A 216 2.29 -9.53 19.15
CA LEU A 216 2.30 -10.70 20.02
C LEU A 216 2.53 -12.00 19.26
N ALA A 217 1.84 -12.18 18.12
CA ALA A 217 1.92 -13.42 17.35
C ALA A 217 3.23 -13.57 16.58
N GLY A 218 3.87 -12.43 16.24
CA GLY A 218 4.97 -12.41 15.31
C GLY A 218 4.53 -12.66 13.86
N ASP A 219 5.50 -12.67 12.96
CA ASP A 219 5.33 -13.04 11.57
C ASP A 219 6.53 -13.83 11.06
N SER A 220 6.30 -15.11 10.77
CA SER A 220 7.38 -16.00 10.27
C SER A 220 7.82 -15.63 8.85
N SER A 221 6.96 -15.04 8.02
CA SER A 221 7.33 -14.63 6.66
C SER A 221 8.32 -13.47 6.64
N ASP A 222 8.23 -12.59 7.65
CA ASP A 222 9.10 -11.42 7.80
C ASP A 222 10.13 -11.56 8.92
N ASN A 223 10.18 -12.76 9.52
CA ASN A 223 11.04 -13.04 10.65
C ASN A 223 10.81 -12.08 11.83
N VAL A 224 9.55 -11.69 12.06
CA VAL A 224 9.15 -10.92 13.24
C VAL A 224 8.98 -11.87 14.42
N PRO A 225 9.71 -11.68 15.52
CA PRO A 225 9.84 -12.71 16.56
C PRO A 225 8.56 -13.00 17.34
N GLY A 226 7.76 -11.98 17.63
CA GLY A 226 6.58 -12.13 18.49
C GLY A 226 6.92 -12.64 19.89
N VAL A 227 5.89 -13.19 20.56
CA VAL A 227 6.05 -13.91 21.85
C VAL A 227 5.97 -15.40 21.59
N PRO A 228 7.01 -16.20 21.97
CA PRO A 228 7.03 -17.64 21.71
C PRO A 228 5.76 -18.35 22.19
N GLY A 229 5.16 -19.19 21.35
CA GLY A 229 3.95 -19.94 21.67
C GLY A 229 2.65 -19.13 21.70
N ILE A 230 2.68 -17.85 21.36
CA ILE A 230 1.49 -17.01 21.19
C ILE A 230 1.20 -16.87 19.69
N GLY A 231 0.23 -17.63 19.18
CA GLY A 231 -0.27 -17.46 17.82
C GLY A 231 -1.40 -16.43 17.75
N VAL A 232 -1.83 -16.11 16.51
CA VAL A 232 -2.85 -15.07 16.22
C VAL A 232 -4.11 -15.22 17.07
N LYS A 233 -4.66 -16.44 17.23
CA LYS A 233 -5.87 -16.67 18.02
C LYS A 233 -5.67 -16.28 19.49
N THR A 234 -4.57 -16.71 20.11
CA THR A 234 -4.28 -16.37 21.51
C THR A 234 -3.95 -14.88 21.68
N ALA A 235 -3.24 -14.30 20.72
CA ALA A 235 -2.97 -12.87 20.67
C ALA A 235 -4.27 -12.06 20.63
N ALA A 236 -5.20 -12.43 19.74
CA ALA A 236 -6.50 -11.80 19.62
C ALA A 236 -7.33 -11.89 20.93
N GLU A 237 -7.37 -13.06 21.56
CA GLU A 237 -8.03 -13.25 22.87
C GLU A 237 -7.49 -12.28 23.91
N LEU A 238 -6.15 -12.15 23.99
CA LEU A 238 -5.48 -11.27 24.93
C LEU A 238 -5.74 -9.79 24.63
N ILE A 239 -5.59 -9.39 23.37
CA ILE A 239 -5.81 -7.99 22.96
C ILE A 239 -7.27 -7.59 23.12
N ASN A 240 -8.23 -8.46 22.81
CA ASN A 240 -9.64 -8.18 23.05
C ASN A 240 -9.94 -8.02 24.56
N LYS A 241 -9.26 -8.79 25.42
CA LYS A 241 -9.46 -8.72 26.87
C LYS A 241 -8.81 -7.49 27.50
N TYR A 242 -7.56 -7.17 27.12
CA TYR A 242 -6.77 -6.11 27.75
C TYR A 242 -6.77 -4.79 26.97
N GLY A 243 -7.33 -4.76 25.76
CA GLY A 243 -7.47 -3.59 24.92
C GLY A 243 -6.33 -3.40 23.93
N ASN A 244 -5.09 -3.32 24.40
CA ASN A 244 -3.87 -3.15 23.58
C ASN A 244 -2.65 -3.82 24.22
N LEU A 245 -1.54 -3.86 23.47
CA LEU A 245 -0.30 -4.50 23.91
C LEU A 245 0.26 -3.87 25.19
N GLU A 246 0.29 -2.56 25.30
CA GLU A 246 0.85 -1.84 26.45
C GLU A 246 0.09 -2.15 27.74
N THR A 247 -1.22 -2.17 27.67
CA THR A 247 -2.08 -2.51 28.80
C THR A 247 -1.91 -3.99 29.18
N LEU A 248 -1.87 -4.87 28.18
CA LEU A 248 -1.60 -6.30 28.41
C LEU A 248 -0.26 -6.50 29.15
N LEU A 249 0.81 -5.85 28.69
CA LEU A 249 2.14 -6.00 29.30
C LEU A 249 2.22 -5.44 30.73
N LYS A 250 1.44 -4.37 31.03
CA LYS A 250 1.32 -3.84 32.40
C LYS A 250 0.55 -4.79 33.32
N SER A 251 -0.50 -5.42 32.79
CA SER A 251 -1.39 -6.32 33.54
C SER A 251 -1.02 -7.79 33.36
N ALA A 252 0.19 -8.11 32.87
CA ALA A 252 0.59 -9.50 32.59
C ALA A 252 0.48 -10.42 33.79
N ASN A 253 0.71 -9.91 35.01
CA ASN A 253 0.59 -10.67 36.29
C ASN A 253 -0.86 -11.16 36.53
N GLU A 254 -1.88 -10.58 35.92
CA GLU A 254 -3.29 -10.96 36.07
C GLU A 254 -3.69 -12.13 35.16
N ILE A 255 -2.80 -12.58 34.30
CA ILE A 255 -3.04 -13.70 33.38
C ILE A 255 -3.14 -14.98 34.19
N LYS A 256 -4.32 -15.62 34.18
CA LYS A 256 -4.60 -16.81 34.98
C LYS A 256 -3.72 -18.02 34.64
N GLN A 257 -3.35 -18.20 33.38
CA GLN A 257 -2.52 -19.32 32.92
C GLN A 257 -1.06 -19.02 33.20
N ASN A 258 -0.47 -19.73 34.15
CA ASN A 258 0.91 -19.52 34.64
C ASN A 258 1.93 -19.50 33.51
N LYS A 259 1.96 -20.53 32.68
CA LYS A 259 2.91 -20.64 31.55
C LYS A 259 2.79 -19.44 30.58
N ARG A 260 1.55 -19.03 30.22
CA ARG A 260 1.32 -17.90 29.33
C ARG A 260 1.76 -16.58 29.98
N ARG A 261 1.48 -16.39 31.25
CA ARG A 261 1.90 -15.23 32.05
C ARG A 261 3.43 -15.10 32.04
N GLU A 262 4.13 -16.16 32.43
CA GLU A 262 5.60 -16.21 32.48
C GLU A 262 6.21 -15.92 31.10
N THR A 263 5.73 -16.60 30.06
CA THR A 263 6.20 -16.37 28.68
C THR A 263 6.04 -14.91 28.21
N ILE A 264 4.90 -14.25 28.52
CA ILE A 264 4.67 -12.85 28.13
C ILE A 264 5.59 -11.92 28.92
N ILE A 265 5.78 -12.16 30.21
CA ILE A 265 6.66 -11.33 31.04
C ILE A 265 8.12 -11.44 30.57
N GLU A 266 8.60 -12.65 30.34
CA GLU A 266 9.98 -12.93 29.89
C GLU A 266 10.26 -12.38 28.48
N ASN A 267 9.27 -12.32 27.61
CA ASN A 267 9.43 -11.87 26.21
C ASN A 267 8.82 -10.49 25.92
N LYS A 268 8.65 -9.66 26.95
CA LYS A 268 8.11 -8.30 26.82
C LYS A 268 8.86 -7.47 25.76
N ASP A 269 10.19 -7.52 25.78
CA ASP A 269 11.01 -6.74 24.85
C ASP A 269 10.86 -7.23 23.41
N LYS A 270 10.71 -8.54 23.20
CA LYS A 270 10.42 -9.10 21.87
C LYS A 270 9.07 -8.62 21.32
N ALA A 271 8.04 -8.57 22.18
CA ALA A 271 6.74 -8.05 21.79
C ALA A 271 6.82 -6.56 21.38
N LEU A 272 7.58 -5.76 22.14
CA LEU A 272 7.77 -4.33 21.85
C LEU A 272 8.60 -4.10 20.57
N ILE A 273 9.65 -4.91 20.34
CA ILE A 273 10.40 -4.89 19.08
C ILE A 273 9.49 -5.29 17.92
N SER A 274 8.74 -6.38 18.07
CA SER A 274 7.79 -6.85 17.05
C SER A 274 6.76 -5.77 16.72
N LYS A 275 6.23 -5.05 17.71
CA LYS A 275 5.32 -3.93 17.47
C LYS A 275 5.96 -2.85 16.59
N LYS A 276 7.24 -2.50 16.84
CA LYS A 276 7.96 -1.53 16.00
C LYS A 276 8.16 -2.03 14.57
N LEU A 277 8.38 -3.33 14.38
CA LEU A 277 8.60 -3.95 13.07
C LEU A 277 7.32 -4.01 12.24
N VAL A 278 6.18 -4.39 12.84
CA VAL A 278 4.91 -4.55 12.12
C VAL A 278 4.15 -3.23 11.94
N THR A 279 4.48 -2.18 12.69
CA THR A 279 3.84 -0.87 12.54
C THR A 279 4.35 -0.18 11.28
N LEU A 280 3.45 0.12 10.37
CA LEU A 280 3.78 0.87 9.16
C LEU A 280 4.05 2.34 9.49
N LYS A 281 5.10 2.89 8.88
CA LYS A 281 5.41 4.32 8.95
C LYS A 281 4.41 5.11 8.12
N ASN A 282 3.85 6.17 8.70
CA ASN A 282 2.92 7.07 8.03
C ASN A 282 3.48 8.50 7.87
N ASP A 283 4.77 8.65 8.12
CA ASP A 283 5.53 9.90 8.10
C ASP A 283 6.83 9.81 7.29
N ALA A 284 6.91 8.87 6.35
CA ALA A 284 8.06 8.75 5.46
C ALA A 284 8.25 10.06 4.65
N PRO A 285 9.51 10.51 4.43
CA PRO A 285 9.79 11.76 3.76
C PRO A 285 9.62 11.63 2.22
N VAL A 286 8.37 11.38 1.80
CA VAL A 286 8.02 11.25 0.39
C VAL A 286 8.14 12.60 -0.33
N ASP A 287 8.73 12.57 -1.52
CA ASP A 287 9.02 13.74 -2.35
C ASP A 287 7.90 14.09 -3.35
N ARG A 288 7.11 13.08 -3.77
CA ARG A 288 6.01 13.31 -4.71
C ARG A 288 4.76 13.83 -4.03
N SER A 289 4.21 14.89 -4.59
CA SER A 289 2.95 15.47 -4.13
C SER A 289 1.75 14.64 -4.60
N LEU A 290 0.65 14.69 -3.84
CA LEU A 290 -0.60 13.99 -4.19
C LEU A 290 -1.18 14.45 -5.54
N THR A 291 -0.95 15.68 -5.94
CA THR A 291 -1.44 16.24 -7.23
C THR A 291 -0.75 15.60 -8.43
N GLU A 292 0.47 15.08 -8.26
CA GLU A 292 1.17 14.35 -9.33
C GLU A 292 0.53 12.99 -9.64
N PHE A 293 -0.29 12.46 -8.73
CA PHE A 293 -1.00 11.19 -8.91
C PHE A 293 -2.26 11.31 -9.78
N GLN A 294 -2.63 12.53 -10.18
CA GLN A 294 -3.79 12.74 -11.02
C GLN A 294 -3.73 11.87 -12.28
N LEU A 295 -4.80 11.08 -12.47
CA LEU A 295 -4.90 10.20 -13.63
C LEU A 295 -4.95 11.03 -14.91
N LYS A 296 -4.00 10.81 -15.79
CA LYS A 296 -3.92 11.39 -17.10
C LYS A 296 -4.37 10.38 -18.15
N GLU A 297 -4.80 10.85 -19.30
CA GLU A 297 -5.05 9.96 -20.42
C GLU A 297 -3.78 9.22 -20.83
N ILE A 298 -3.96 7.96 -21.23
CA ILE A 298 -2.85 7.14 -21.73
C ILE A 298 -2.33 7.78 -23.01
N ASP A 299 -1.06 8.10 -23.04
CA ASP A 299 -0.39 8.57 -24.24
C ASP A 299 -0.23 7.37 -25.20
N LYS A 300 -1.03 7.37 -26.26
CA LYS A 300 -1.07 6.25 -27.22
C LYS A 300 0.12 6.25 -28.19
N ASP A 301 0.90 7.32 -28.20
CA ASP A 301 2.04 7.50 -29.10
C ASP A 301 3.38 7.06 -28.43
N LYS A 302 3.35 6.69 -27.16
CA LYS A 302 4.45 6.09 -26.39
C LYS A 302 4.30 4.59 -26.24
#